data_7ac8829709b33113c3cf669acd58b15d
#
_entry.id   7ac8829709b33113c3cf669acd58b15d
#
_cell.length_a   1.000
_cell.length_b   1.000
_cell.length_c   1.000
_cell.angle_alpha   90.00
_cell.angle_beta   90.00
_cell.angle_gamma   90.00
#
_symmetry.space_group_name_H-M   'P 1'
#
loop_
_entity.id
_entity.type
_entity.pdbx_description
1 polymer ?
#
loop_
_entity_poly.entity_id
_entity_poly.type
_entity_poly.pdbx_seq_one_letter_code
_entity_poly.pdbx_strand_id
1 'polypeptide(L)'
;MSAATSPTERRVSARIGAISESATLAVDAKAKALKAAGRPVIGFGAGEPDFPTPDYIVEAAIEACKNPKYHRYTPAGGLPELKAAIAAKTLRDSGYEVEASQILVTNGGKQAIYEAFAAILDPGDEVIVPAPYWTTYPESIRLAGGVPVAVVADETTGYRVSVEQLEAARTERTKVVLFVSPSNPTGAVYSEADAEAIGRWALEHGLWVLTDEIYEHLVYGDAKFTSLPALVPELRDKCIVVNGVAKTYAMTGWRVGWIVGPKDVVKAATNLQSHATSNVSNVAQVAALAAVSGSLDAVAEMRTAFDRRRQTIVRMLNEIDGVLCPEPEGAFYAYPSVKGLLGKEIRGKRPQSSVELAALILDEAEVAVVPGEAFGTPGYLRLSYALGDEDLVEGVSRLQKLLAEARD
;
A
#
# COMPACT_ATOMS: atom_id res chain seq x y z
N MET A 1 20.69 22.44 21.18
CA MET A 1 21.68 22.01 20.15
C MET A 1 22.25 20.69 20.64
N SER A 2 21.79 19.56 20.08
CA SER A 2 22.40 18.24 20.38
C SER A 2 23.76 18.18 19.67
N ALA A 3 24.81 17.92 20.43
CA ALA A 3 26.15 17.76 19.89
C ALA A 3 26.15 16.63 18.85
N ALA A 4 26.56 16.92 17.64
CA ALA A 4 26.68 15.92 16.60
C ALA A 4 27.74 14.88 17.05
N THR A 5 27.30 13.65 17.34
CA THR A 5 28.20 12.53 17.65
C THR A 5 29.17 12.30 16.49
N SER A 6 30.43 12.08 16.82
CA SER A 6 31.49 11.76 15.83
C SER A 6 31.06 10.58 14.95
N PRO A 7 31.38 10.54 13.63
CA PRO A 7 31.11 9.40 12.77
C PRO A 7 31.58 8.06 13.32
N THR A 8 32.66 8.03 14.10
CA THR A 8 33.23 6.84 14.74
C THR A 8 32.49 6.40 16.00
N GLU A 9 31.65 7.26 16.60
CA GLU A 9 30.84 6.94 17.78
C GLU A 9 29.46 6.35 17.43
N ARG A 10 29.03 6.50 16.18
CA ARG A 10 27.73 5.96 15.74
C ARG A 10 27.82 4.48 15.41
N ARG A 11 27.05 3.66 16.12
CA ARG A 11 26.95 2.22 15.84
C ARG A 11 26.07 1.92 14.61
N VAL A 12 25.08 2.79 14.31
CA VAL A 12 24.15 2.69 13.18
C VAL A 12 24.36 3.91 12.31
N SER A 13 24.37 3.75 10.99
CA SER A 13 24.49 4.88 10.07
C SER A 13 23.33 5.87 10.26
N ALA A 14 23.58 7.16 10.05
CA ALA A 14 22.55 8.20 10.21
C ALA A 14 21.31 7.92 9.33
N ARG A 15 21.53 7.46 8.08
CA ARG A 15 20.47 7.13 7.14
C ARG A 15 19.56 6.01 7.66
N ILE A 16 20.13 4.92 8.14
CA ILE A 16 19.33 3.78 8.65
C ILE A 16 18.71 4.11 10.01
N GLY A 17 19.42 4.84 10.89
CA GLY A 17 18.88 5.27 12.18
C GLY A 17 17.73 6.29 12.11
N ALA A 18 17.52 6.89 10.94
CA ALA A 18 16.40 7.80 10.69
C ALA A 18 15.11 7.10 10.21
N ILE A 19 15.17 5.78 9.95
CA ILE A 19 14.01 5.00 9.49
C ILE A 19 13.12 4.67 10.68
N SER A 20 11.83 4.98 10.55
CA SER A 20 10.83 4.68 11.57
C SER A 20 10.41 3.21 11.52
N GLU A 21 10.06 2.65 12.68
CA GLU A 21 9.43 1.34 12.75
C GLU A 21 8.07 1.36 12.05
N SER A 22 7.72 0.27 11.35
CA SER A 22 6.42 0.15 10.70
C SER A 22 5.29 0.02 11.74
N ALA A 23 4.54 1.08 11.94
CA ALA A 23 3.42 1.11 12.90
C ALA A 23 2.36 0.03 12.61
N THR A 24 2.12 -0.30 11.33
CA THR A 24 1.18 -1.36 10.94
C THR A 24 1.65 -2.73 11.38
N LEU A 25 2.96 -3.03 11.22
CA LEU A 25 3.55 -4.29 11.69
C LEU A 25 3.62 -4.37 13.21
N ALA A 26 3.88 -3.26 13.89
CA ALA A 26 3.92 -3.20 15.35
C ALA A 26 2.54 -3.50 15.96
N VAL A 27 1.46 -2.92 15.40
CA VAL A 27 0.08 -3.20 15.83
C VAL A 27 -0.29 -4.66 15.61
N ASP A 28 0.03 -5.23 14.43
CA ASP A 28 -0.26 -6.63 14.13
C ASP A 28 0.52 -7.59 15.05
N ALA A 29 1.80 -7.32 15.27
CA ALA A 29 2.62 -8.11 16.19
C ALA A 29 2.08 -8.06 17.64
N LYS A 30 1.66 -6.87 18.11
CA LYS A 30 1.04 -6.72 19.44
C LYS A 30 -0.27 -7.49 19.55
N ALA A 31 -1.14 -7.42 18.53
CA ALA A 31 -2.39 -8.18 18.51
C ALA A 31 -2.14 -9.71 18.54
N LYS A 32 -1.18 -10.20 17.74
CA LYS A 32 -0.78 -11.62 17.72
C LYS A 32 -0.19 -12.07 19.06
N ALA A 33 0.64 -11.25 19.70
CA ALA A 33 1.21 -11.55 21.02
C ALA A 33 0.12 -11.65 22.10
N LEU A 34 -0.87 -10.75 22.08
CA LEU A 34 -1.99 -10.78 23.02
C LEU A 34 -2.89 -12.00 22.78
N LYS A 35 -3.16 -12.37 21.52
CA LYS A 35 -3.86 -13.63 21.18
C LYS A 35 -3.11 -14.85 21.71
N ALA A 36 -1.80 -14.91 21.51
CA ALA A 36 -0.98 -16.02 22.03
C ALA A 36 -0.98 -16.08 23.56
N ALA A 37 -1.18 -14.95 24.25
CA ALA A 37 -1.36 -14.87 25.70
C ALA A 37 -2.79 -15.21 26.18
N GLY A 38 -3.67 -15.65 25.28
CA GLY A 38 -5.05 -16.09 25.59
C GLY A 38 -6.08 -14.96 25.62
N ARG A 39 -5.74 -13.73 25.22
CA ARG A 39 -6.72 -12.64 25.10
C ARG A 39 -7.48 -12.75 23.77
N PRO A 40 -8.82 -12.54 23.75
CA PRO A 40 -9.65 -12.67 22.55
C PRO A 40 -9.59 -11.40 21.66
N VAL A 41 -8.37 -10.99 21.29
CA VAL A 41 -8.15 -9.77 20.47
C VAL A 41 -8.57 -10.01 19.04
N ILE A 42 -9.38 -9.11 18.48
CA ILE A 42 -9.73 -9.07 17.06
C ILE A 42 -8.83 -8.01 16.38
N GLY A 43 -8.10 -8.41 15.33
CA GLY A 43 -7.14 -7.55 14.64
C GLY A 43 -7.66 -7.00 13.33
N PHE A 44 -7.77 -5.67 13.22
CA PHE A 44 -8.03 -4.93 11.98
C PHE A 44 -6.77 -4.30 11.39
N GLY A 45 -5.59 -4.66 11.91
CA GLY A 45 -4.32 -4.09 11.49
C GLY A 45 -3.71 -4.73 10.24
N ALA A 46 -4.10 -5.97 9.89
CA ALA A 46 -3.50 -6.73 8.81
C ALA A 46 -3.70 -6.06 7.44
N GLY A 47 -2.64 -6.02 6.66
CA GLY A 47 -2.66 -5.50 5.30
C GLY A 47 -2.58 -6.60 4.25
N GLU A 48 -3.29 -7.71 4.46
CA GLU A 48 -3.26 -8.89 3.58
C GLU A 48 -4.64 -9.53 3.47
N PRO A 49 -4.97 -10.14 2.30
CA PRO A 49 -6.18 -10.93 2.16
C PRO A 49 -6.21 -12.10 3.14
N ASP A 50 -7.38 -12.40 3.69
CA ASP A 50 -7.64 -13.56 4.56
C ASP A 50 -8.00 -14.83 3.79
N PHE A 51 -7.75 -14.83 2.50
CA PHE A 51 -7.95 -15.95 1.60
C PHE A 51 -6.63 -16.70 1.37
N PRO A 52 -6.66 -18.02 1.16
CA PRO A 52 -5.49 -18.76 0.71
C PRO A 52 -5.13 -18.38 -0.72
N THR A 53 -3.87 -18.55 -1.08
CA THR A 53 -3.44 -18.52 -2.47
C THR A 53 -4.19 -19.61 -3.25
N PRO A 54 -4.76 -19.32 -4.44
CA PRO A 54 -5.47 -20.32 -5.26
C PRO A 54 -4.65 -21.57 -5.55
N ASP A 55 -5.29 -22.74 -5.50
CA ASP A 55 -4.62 -24.06 -5.59
C ASP A 55 -3.76 -24.21 -6.84
N TYR A 56 -4.24 -23.76 -8.01
CA TYR A 56 -3.48 -23.86 -9.28
C TYR A 56 -2.13 -23.12 -9.23
N ILE A 57 -2.03 -22.05 -8.42
CA ILE A 57 -0.79 -21.31 -8.18
C ILE A 57 0.14 -22.12 -7.28
N VAL A 58 -0.41 -22.69 -6.21
CA VAL A 58 0.33 -23.55 -5.28
C VAL A 58 0.89 -24.77 -5.99
N GLU A 59 0.08 -25.43 -6.83
CA GLU A 59 0.50 -26.58 -7.63
C GLU A 59 1.64 -26.24 -8.58
N ALA A 60 1.58 -25.08 -9.26
CA ALA A 60 2.68 -24.61 -10.11
C ALA A 60 4.00 -24.45 -9.33
N ALA A 61 3.93 -23.96 -8.09
CA ALA A 61 5.11 -23.87 -7.23
C ALA A 61 5.65 -25.24 -6.82
N ILE A 62 4.77 -26.20 -6.49
CA ILE A 62 5.15 -27.57 -6.15
C ILE A 62 5.90 -28.21 -7.32
N GLU A 63 5.41 -28.06 -8.56
CA GLU A 63 6.09 -28.56 -9.75
C GLU A 63 7.44 -27.85 -10.00
N ALA A 64 7.51 -26.54 -9.74
CA ALA A 64 8.77 -25.80 -9.82
C ALA A 64 9.80 -26.32 -8.79
N CYS A 65 9.38 -26.67 -7.56
CA CYS A 65 10.27 -27.26 -6.56
C CYS A 65 10.88 -28.61 -7.00
N LYS A 66 10.20 -29.37 -7.84
CA LYS A 66 10.70 -30.66 -8.37
C LYS A 66 11.69 -30.49 -9.54
N ASN A 67 11.77 -29.30 -10.13
CA ASN A 67 12.56 -29.05 -11.32
C ASN A 67 13.91 -28.41 -10.96
N PRO A 68 15.05 -29.12 -11.15
CA PRO A 68 16.39 -28.61 -10.83
C PRO A 68 16.77 -27.30 -11.56
N LYS A 69 16.10 -26.95 -12.67
CA LYS A 69 16.30 -25.67 -13.37
C LYS A 69 16.09 -24.48 -12.41
N TYR A 70 15.13 -24.59 -11.50
CA TYR A 70 14.75 -23.50 -10.58
C TYR A 70 15.55 -23.49 -9.27
N HIS A 71 16.48 -24.42 -9.07
CA HIS A 71 17.38 -24.45 -7.92
C HIS A 71 18.65 -23.61 -8.12
N ARG A 72 18.80 -22.94 -9.25
CA ARG A 72 20.00 -22.18 -9.64
C ARG A 72 19.66 -20.71 -9.87
N TYR A 73 20.69 -19.88 -9.92
CA TYR A 73 20.53 -18.49 -10.31
C TYR A 73 19.87 -18.33 -11.69
N THR A 74 19.01 -17.34 -11.79
CA THR A 74 18.39 -16.90 -13.04
C THR A 74 18.66 -15.40 -13.25
N PRO A 75 18.24 -14.79 -14.36
CA PRO A 75 18.47 -13.36 -14.57
C PRO A 75 17.95 -12.51 -13.41
N ALA A 76 18.77 -11.57 -12.92
CA ALA A 76 18.45 -10.71 -11.78
C ALA A 76 17.12 -9.94 -11.97
N GLY A 77 16.82 -9.54 -13.20
CA GLY A 77 15.60 -8.81 -13.53
C GLY A 77 14.33 -9.66 -13.65
N GLY A 78 14.42 -10.98 -13.42
CA GLY A 78 13.29 -11.92 -13.46
C GLY A 78 13.33 -12.89 -14.64
N LEU A 79 12.54 -13.96 -14.51
CA LEU A 79 12.38 -14.98 -15.56
C LEU A 79 11.78 -14.35 -16.82
N PRO A 80 12.34 -14.62 -18.01
CA PRO A 80 11.82 -14.08 -19.28
C PRO A 80 10.33 -14.39 -19.49
N GLU A 81 9.91 -15.61 -19.13
CA GLU A 81 8.54 -16.08 -19.26
C GLU A 81 7.58 -15.28 -18.37
N LEU A 82 7.99 -14.97 -17.12
CA LEU A 82 7.21 -14.13 -16.22
C LEU A 82 7.12 -12.68 -16.72
N LYS A 83 8.21 -12.11 -17.21
CA LYS A 83 8.21 -10.75 -17.77
C LYS A 83 7.29 -10.63 -18.98
N ALA A 84 7.29 -11.64 -19.87
CA ALA A 84 6.36 -11.69 -21.01
C ALA A 84 4.90 -11.80 -20.55
N ALA A 85 4.63 -12.60 -19.52
CA ALA A 85 3.28 -12.75 -18.96
C ALA A 85 2.82 -11.46 -18.24
N ILE A 86 3.71 -10.75 -17.54
CA ILE A 86 3.41 -9.44 -16.95
C ILE A 86 3.09 -8.41 -18.03
N ALA A 87 3.82 -8.39 -19.15
CA ALA A 87 3.52 -7.49 -20.27
C ALA A 87 2.12 -7.77 -20.85
N ALA A 88 1.79 -9.04 -21.08
CA ALA A 88 0.47 -9.45 -21.57
C ALA A 88 -0.66 -9.08 -20.56
N LYS A 89 -0.41 -9.29 -19.25
CA LYS A 89 -1.32 -8.88 -18.18
C LYS A 89 -1.53 -7.37 -18.17
N THR A 90 -0.46 -6.59 -18.25
CA THR A 90 -0.52 -5.13 -18.23
C THR A 90 -1.38 -4.60 -19.39
N LEU A 91 -1.21 -5.15 -20.58
CA LEU A 91 -2.08 -4.82 -21.72
C LEU A 91 -3.54 -5.23 -21.48
N ARG A 92 -3.77 -6.46 -21.00
CA ARG A 92 -5.11 -7.01 -20.76
C ARG A 92 -5.89 -6.21 -19.70
N ASP A 93 -5.25 -5.88 -18.58
CA ASP A 93 -5.93 -5.35 -17.38
C ASP A 93 -5.98 -3.82 -17.35
N SER A 94 -5.02 -3.15 -17.96
CA SER A 94 -4.90 -1.68 -17.92
C SER A 94 -4.84 -0.99 -19.30
N GLY A 95 -4.75 -1.74 -20.39
CA GLY A 95 -4.60 -1.17 -21.74
C GLY A 95 -3.21 -0.56 -22.00
N TYR A 96 -2.27 -0.73 -21.08
CA TYR A 96 -0.90 -0.22 -21.22
C TYR A 96 0.00 -1.26 -21.89
N GLU A 97 0.38 -1.01 -23.14
CA GLU A 97 1.27 -1.88 -23.90
C GLU A 97 2.73 -1.63 -23.52
N VAL A 98 3.43 -2.70 -23.11
CA VAL A 98 4.82 -2.66 -22.68
C VAL A 98 5.60 -3.88 -23.17
N GLU A 99 6.92 -3.73 -23.29
CA GLU A 99 7.82 -4.82 -23.61
C GLU A 99 8.41 -5.46 -22.34
N ALA A 100 8.83 -6.73 -22.43
CA ALA A 100 9.52 -7.42 -21.35
C ALA A 100 10.80 -6.68 -20.86
N SER A 101 11.46 -5.92 -21.74
CA SER A 101 12.62 -5.09 -21.41
C SER A 101 12.31 -3.90 -20.49
N GLN A 102 11.04 -3.52 -20.37
CA GLN A 102 10.52 -2.47 -19.50
C GLN A 102 10.06 -2.98 -18.14
N ILE A 103 10.31 -4.25 -17.81
CA ILE A 103 9.84 -4.91 -16.60
C ILE A 103 11.02 -5.39 -15.77
N LEU A 104 10.98 -5.10 -14.45
CA LEU A 104 11.86 -5.66 -13.44
C LEU A 104 11.01 -6.40 -12.39
N VAL A 105 11.25 -7.67 -12.20
CA VAL A 105 10.62 -8.48 -11.15
C VAL A 105 11.38 -8.31 -9.84
N THR A 106 10.66 -8.02 -8.75
CA THR A 106 11.21 -7.66 -7.44
C THR A 106 10.66 -8.56 -6.31
N ASN A 107 11.29 -8.55 -5.13
CA ASN A 107 10.80 -9.25 -3.93
C ASN A 107 9.58 -8.52 -3.30
N GLY A 108 8.49 -8.44 -4.06
CA GLY A 108 7.25 -7.75 -3.72
C GLY A 108 7.30 -6.24 -3.95
N GLY A 109 6.14 -5.60 -3.82
CA GLY A 109 5.97 -4.17 -4.09
C GLY A 109 6.86 -3.25 -3.23
N LYS A 110 7.26 -3.67 -2.00
CA LYS A 110 8.17 -2.86 -1.18
C LYS A 110 9.53 -2.65 -1.83
N GLN A 111 10.12 -3.70 -2.39
CA GLN A 111 11.38 -3.58 -3.11
C GLN A 111 11.19 -2.79 -4.39
N ALA A 112 10.09 -3.00 -5.12
CA ALA A 112 9.76 -2.23 -6.32
C ALA A 112 9.73 -0.72 -6.03
N ILE A 113 9.02 -0.29 -4.97
CA ILE A 113 8.93 1.12 -4.56
C ILE A 113 10.32 1.67 -4.21
N TYR A 114 11.11 0.95 -3.40
CA TYR A 114 12.44 1.41 -3.02
C TYR A 114 13.37 1.52 -4.23
N GLU A 115 13.40 0.52 -5.09
CA GLU A 115 14.28 0.51 -6.26
C GLU A 115 13.86 1.54 -7.32
N ALA A 116 12.54 1.78 -7.48
CA ALA A 116 12.05 2.84 -8.33
C ALA A 116 12.55 4.22 -7.86
N PHE A 117 12.40 4.55 -6.57
CA PHE A 117 12.93 5.80 -6.03
C PHE A 117 14.46 5.86 -6.09
N ALA A 118 15.15 4.78 -5.74
CA ALA A 118 16.62 4.74 -5.77
C ALA A 118 17.21 4.89 -7.19
N ALA A 119 16.44 4.51 -8.23
CA ALA A 119 16.86 4.65 -9.61
C ALA A 119 16.72 6.08 -10.16
N ILE A 120 15.83 6.91 -9.57
CA ILE A 120 15.49 8.22 -10.14
C ILE A 120 15.75 9.41 -9.22
N LEU A 121 15.96 9.20 -7.91
CA LEU A 121 16.17 10.29 -6.95
C LEU A 121 17.67 10.52 -6.69
N ASP A 122 18.05 11.79 -6.70
CA ASP A 122 19.31 12.28 -6.16
C ASP A 122 19.09 12.88 -4.75
N PRO A 123 20.14 13.02 -3.94
CA PRO A 123 20.03 13.63 -2.62
C PRO A 123 19.39 15.02 -2.64
N GLY A 124 18.27 15.17 -1.93
CA GLY A 124 17.54 16.44 -1.83
C GLY A 124 16.41 16.63 -2.84
N ASP A 125 16.24 15.73 -3.81
CA ASP A 125 15.05 15.71 -4.69
C ASP A 125 13.78 15.53 -3.86
N GLU A 126 12.76 16.31 -4.16
CA GLU A 126 11.47 16.24 -3.46
C GLU A 126 10.50 15.33 -4.21
N VAL A 127 9.77 14.55 -3.40
CA VAL A 127 8.66 13.70 -3.86
C VAL A 127 7.38 14.18 -3.21
N ILE A 128 6.40 14.61 -4.01
CA ILE A 128 5.06 14.92 -3.52
C ILE A 128 4.34 13.60 -3.23
N VAL A 129 3.87 13.47 -1.97
CA VAL A 129 3.20 12.27 -1.44
C VAL A 129 1.80 12.65 -0.97
N PRO A 130 0.74 12.34 -1.72
CA PRO A 130 -0.62 12.47 -1.24
C PRO A 130 -0.83 11.70 0.07
N ALA A 131 -1.36 12.37 1.07
CA ALA A 131 -1.67 11.81 2.39
C ALA A 131 -3.20 11.83 2.61
N PRO A 132 -3.79 10.79 3.22
CA PRO A 132 -3.15 9.65 3.89
C PRO A 132 -2.39 8.72 2.93
N TYR A 133 -1.23 8.24 3.34
CA TYR A 133 -0.33 7.41 2.52
C TYR A 133 0.06 6.10 3.20
N TRP A 134 0.46 5.10 2.44
CA TRP A 134 1.07 3.90 3.02
C TRP A 134 2.43 4.22 3.64
N THR A 135 2.63 3.74 4.87
CA THR A 135 3.80 4.03 5.73
C THR A 135 5.17 3.80 5.07
N THR A 136 5.22 2.97 4.04
CA THR A 136 6.46 2.63 3.33
C THR A 136 6.96 3.75 2.41
N TYR A 137 6.07 4.58 1.85
CA TYR A 137 6.50 5.57 0.86
C TYR A 137 7.50 6.60 1.41
N PRO A 138 7.23 7.32 2.50
CA PRO A 138 8.18 8.30 3.01
C PRO A 138 9.51 7.66 3.42
N GLU A 139 9.49 6.45 3.95
CA GLU A 139 10.71 5.75 4.34
C GLU A 139 11.55 5.32 3.12
N SER A 140 10.91 4.83 2.05
CA SER A 140 11.60 4.48 0.80
C SER A 140 12.19 5.70 0.12
N ILE A 141 11.50 6.85 0.13
CA ILE A 141 12.00 8.12 -0.39
C ILE A 141 13.25 8.56 0.38
N ARG A 142 13.19 8.55 1.73
CA ARG A 142 14.35 8.90 2.59
C ARG A 142 15.53 7.95 2.39
N LEU A 143 15.27 6.65 2.25
CA LEU A 143 16.30 5.64 1.98
C LEU A 143 16.99 5.90 0.63
N ALA A 144 16.26 6.38 -0.37
CA ALA A 144 16.77 6.77 -1.68
C ALA A 144 17.47 8.15 -1.68
N GLY A 145 17.46 8.87 -0.55
CA GLY A 145 18.07 10.20 -0.42
C GLY A 145 17.14 11.38 -0.72
N GLY A 146 15.89 11.09 -1.11
CA GLY A 146 14.88 12.11 -1.40
C GLY A 146 14.19 12.67 -0.14
N VAL A 147 13.38 13.69 -0.35
CA VAL A 147 12.60 14.39 0.68
C VAL A 147 11.11 14.20 0.41
N PRO A 148 10.35 13.51 1.26
CA PRO A 148 8.91 13.38 1.09
C PRO A 148 8.21 14.69 1.47
N VAL A 149 7.35 15.20 0.59
CA VAL A 149 6.51 16.38 0.77
C VAL A 149 5.05 15.92 0.82
N ALA A 150 4.46 15.85 2.01
CA ALA A 150 3.10 15.38 2.19
C ALA A 150 2.08 16.44 1.77
N VAL A 151 1.07 16.05 0.99
CA VAL A 151 -0.11 16.87 0.65
C VAL A 151 -1.34 16.18 1.20
N VAL A 152 -1.97 16.79 2.19
CA VAL A 152 -3.06 16.17 2.96
C VAL A 152 -4.39 16.39 2.25
N ALA A 153 -5.15 15.31 2.09
CA ALA A 153 -6.57 15.31 1.79
C ALA A 153 -7.34 14.63 2.93
N ASP A 154 -8.57 15.05 3.18
CA ASP A 154 -9.38 14.56 4.27
C ASP A 154 -10.70 13.91 3.81
N GLU A 155 -11.54 13.56 4.77
CA GLU A 155 -12.84 12.93 4.52
C GLU A 155 -13.78 13.77 3.67
N THR A 156 -13.63 15.09 3.63
CA THR A 156 -14.50 16.00 2.86
C THR A 156 -14.26 15.92 1.35
N THR A 157 -13.03 15.53 0.96
CA THR A 157 -12.64 15.32 -0.44
C THR A 157 -12.59 13.83 -0.82
N GLY A 158 -13.06 12.95 0.07
CA GLY A 158 -12.90 11.50 -0.08
C GLY A 158 -11.44 11.07 -0.14
N TYR A 159 -10.56 11.79 0.56
CA TYR A 159 -9.10 11.55 0.63
C TYR A 159 -8.35 11.69 -0.70
N ARG A 160 -8.90 12.43 -1.66
CA ARG A 160 -8.27 12.70 -2.95
C ARG A 160 -7.72 14.12 -2.97
N VAL A 161 -6.47 14.27 -3.36
CA VAL A 161 -5.83 15.57 -3.55
C VAL A 161 -6.20 16.14 -4.92
N SER A 162 -6.33 17.46 -5.02
CA SER A 162 -6.54 18.17 -6.28
C SER A 162 -5.24 18.63 -6.90
N VAL A 163 -5.28 18.98 -8.20
CA VAL A 163 -4.12 19.57 -8.92
C VAL A 163 -3.66 20.86 -8.25
N GLU A 164 -4.59 21.69 -7.74
CA GLU A 164 -4.27 22.95 -7.05
C GLU A 164 -3.47 22.69 -5.77
N GLN A 165 -3.81 21.65 -5.02
CA GLN A 165 -3.07 21.26 -3.82
C GLN A 165 -1.66 20.73 -4.17
N LEU A 166 -1.54 19.97 -5.26
CA LEU A 166 -0.25 19.49 -5.76
C LEU A 166 0.63 20.65 -6.22
N GLU A 167 0.07 21.59 -6.98
CA GLU A 167 0.79 22.78 -7.45
C GLU A 167 1.25 23.67 -6.28
N ALA A 168 0.42 23.84 -5.26
CA ALA A 168 0.78 24.61 -4.06
C ALA A 168 1.94 23.99 -3.28
N ALA A 169 2.16 22.69 -3.40
CA ALA A 169 3.26 21.96 -2.73
C ALA A 169 4.51 21.84 -3.61
N ARG A 170 4.42 22.13 -4.91
CA ARG A 170 5.52 22.00 -5.85
C ARG A 170 6.58 23.07 -5.63
N THR A 171 7.84 22.67 -5.69
CA THR A 171 9.01 23.54 -5.66
C THR A 171 9.94 23.24 -6.85
N GLU A 172 11.02 24.00 -6.99
CA GLU A 172 12.06 23.74 -7.99
C GLU A 172 12.80 22.40 -7.76
N ARG A 173 12.71 21.82 -6.55
CA ARG A 173 13.30 20.53 -6.21
C ARG A 173 12.33 19.36 -6.41
N THR A 174 11.08 19.63 -6.71
CA THR A 174 10.09 18.58 -6.94
C THR A 174 10.43 17.82 -8.21
N LYS A 175 10.70 16.53 -8.07
CA LYS A 175 11.08 15.63 -9.18
C LYS A 175 10.03 14.57 -9.45
N VAL A 176 9.32 14.12 -8.41
CA VAL A 176 8.36 13.00 -8.52
C VAL A 176 7.06 13.37 -7.84
N VAL A 177 5.94 12.96 -8.42
CA VAL A 177 4.65 12.85 -7.75
C VAL A 177 4.29 11.38 -7.60
N LEU A 178 3.90 10.98 -6.39
CA LEU A 178 3.38 9.63 -6.12
C LEU A 178 1.87 9.64 -6.39
N PHE A 179 1.39 8.68 -7.18
CA PHE A 179 -0.03 8.47 -7.46
C PHE A 179 -0.44 7.06 -7.03
N VAL A 180 -1.47 6.94 -6.21
CA VAL A 180 -1.91 5.64 -5.67
C VAL A 180 -3.43 5.52 -5.79
N SER A 181 -3.87 4.62 -6.65
CA SER A 181 -5.29 4.37 -6.87
C SER A 181 -5.52 2.91 -7.32
N PRO A 182 -6.28 2.11 -6.56
CA PRO A 182 -6.88 2.36 -5.24
C PRO A 182 -5.86 2.54 -4.11
N SER A 183 -6.20 3.36 -3.10
CA SER A 183 -5.26 3.78 -2.05
C SER A 183 -5.29 2.89 -0.80
N ASN A 184 -4.13 2.70 -0.20
CA ASN A 184 -3.95 2.30 1.19
C ASN A 184 -3.41 3.53 1.95
N PRO A 185 -4.13 4.05 2.98
CA PRO A 185 -5.08 3.36 3.86
C PRO A 185 -6.57 3.60 3.58
N THR A 186 -6.95 4.44 2.63
CA THR A 186 -8.29 5.03 2.55
C THR A 186 -9.28 4.24 1.70
N GLY A 187 -8.80 3.39 0.79
CA GLY A 187 -9.64 2.77 -0.23
C GLY A 187 -10.15 3.74 -1.29
N ALA A 188 -9.66 4.98 -1.31
CA ALA A 188 -10.05 5.96 -2.32
C ALA A 188 -9.62 5.54 -3.72
N VAL A 189 -10.47 5.79 -4.69
CA VAL A 189 -10.20 5.61 -6.12
C VAL A 189 -10.37 6.95 -6.81
N TYR A 190 -9.37 7.37 -7.58
CA TYR A 190 -9.47 8.59 -8.37
C TYR A 190 -10.37 8.33 -9.59
N SER A 191 -11.22 9.31 -9.92
CA SER A 191 -11.96 9.29 -11.18
C SER A 191 -10.98 9.37 -12.36
N GLU A 192 -11.40 8.90 -13.53
CA GLU A 192 -10.61 9.03 -14.76
C GLU A 192 -10.22 10.48 -15.04
N ALA A 193 -11.17 11.41 -14.84
CA ALA A 193 -10.94 12.84 -15.05
C ALA A 193 -9.90 13.41 -14.07
N ASP A 194 -9.96 13.07 -12.78
CA ASP A 194 -9.00 13.53 -11.78
C ASP A 194 -7.61 12.92 -12.03
N ALA A 195 -7.55 11.63 -12.37
CA ALA A 195 -6.30 10.95 -12.72
C ALA A 195 -5.67 11.58 -13.96
N GLU A 196 -6.46 11.86 -15.01
CA GLU A 196 -5.97 12.53 -16.21
C GLU A 196 -5.45 13.93 -15.89
N ALA A 197 -6.18 14.73 -15.11
CA ALA A 197 -5.77 16.06 -14.72
C ALA A 197 -4.42 16.05 -13.97
N ILE A 198 -4.22 15.12 -13.02
CA ILE A 198 -2.96 14.95 -12.30
C ILE A 198 -1.84 14.52 -13.26
N GLY A 199 -2.11 13.59 -14.17
CA GLY A 199 -1.14 13.14 -15.15
C GLY A 199 -0.69 14.25 -16.10
N ARG A 200 -1.63 15.06 -16.60
CA ARG A 200 -1.29 16.20 -17.47
C ARG A 200 -0.54 17.28 -16.74
N TRP A 201 -0.90 17.58 -15.49
CA TRP A 201 -0.16 18.49 -14.63
C TRP A 201 1.30 18.01 -14.42
N ALA A 202 1.51 16.75 -14.12
CA ALA A 202 2.85 16.18 -13.97
C ALA A 202 3.67 16.29 -15.27
N LEU A 203 3.03 16.03 -16.42
CA LEU A 203 3.65 16.16 -17.74
C LEU A 203 4.06 17.61 -18.05
N GLU A 204 3.18 18.58 -17.79
CA GLU A 204 3.41 20.01 -17.99
C GLU A 204 4.64 20.49 -17.22
N HIS A 205 4.81 20.03 -15.99
CA HIS A 205 5.95 20.38 -15.14
C HIS A 205 7.17 19.45 -15.32
N GLY A 206 7.09 18.49 -16.25
CA GLY A 206 8.20 17.57 -16.53
C GLY A 206 8.53 16.64 -15.37
N LEU A 207 7.59 16.39 -14.45
CA LEU A 207 7.76 15.53 -13.29
C LEU A 207 7.72 14.04 -13.66
N TRP A 208 8.39 13.23 -12.86
CA TRP A 208 8.18 11.80 -12.84
C TRP A 208 6.87 11.48 -12.10
N VAL A 209 6.18 10.44 -12.56
CA VAL A 209 5.09 9.83 -11.82
C VAL A 209 5.50 8.43 -11.39
N LEU A 210 5.38 8.14 -10.09
CA LEU A 210 5.40 6.77 -9.60
C LEU A 210 3.97 6.41 -9.24
N THR A 211 3.38 5.44 -9.97
CA THR A 211 2.02 4.96 -9.69
C THR A 211 2.06 3.56 -9.06
N ASP A 212 1.36 3.39 -7.93
CA ASP A 212 1.19 2.09 -7.27
C ASP A 212 -0.21 1.55 -7.57
N GLU A 213 -0.27 0.48 -8.35
CA GLU A 213 -1.50 -0.11 -8.89
C GLU A 213 -1.79 -1.49 -8.26
N ILE A 214 -1.22 -1.79 -7.09
CA ILE A 214 -1.29 -3.12 -6.43
C ILE A 214 -2.73 -3.58 -6.13
N TYR A 215 -3.69 -2.66 -6.07
CA TYR A 215 -5.11 -2.95 -5.80
C TYR A 215 -6.00 -2.87 -7.06
N GLU A 216 -5.46 -2.87 -8.26
CA GLU A 216 -6.16 -2.68 -9.54
C GLU A 216 -7.43 -3.54 -9.72
N HIS A 217 -7.45 -4.77 -9.18
CA HIS A 217 -8.60 -5.67 -9.26
C HIS A 217 -9.56 -5.58 -8.07
N LEU A 218 -9.21 -4.80 -7.06
CA LEU A 218 -10.03 -4.63 -5.85
C LEU A 218 -10.71 -3.26 -5.87
N VAL A 219 -11.67 -3.11 -6.75
CA VAL A 219 -12.54 -1.94 -6.90
C VAL A 219 -13.99 -2.36 -6.79
N TYR A 220 -14.86 -1.49 -6.25
CA TYR A 220 -16.22 -1.79 -5.86
C TYR A 220 -17.22 -0.76 -6.40
N GLY A 221 -18.48 -1.16 -6.45
CA GLY A 221 -19.56 -0.29 -6.94
C GLY A 221 -19.35 0.13 -8.38
N ASP A 222 -19.50 1.42 -8.64
CA ASP A 222 -19.33 2.02 -9.97
C ASP A 222 -17.90 2.50 -10.24
N ALA A 223 -17.01 2.37 -9.24
CA ALA A 223 -15.62 2.77 -9.37
C ALA A 223 -14.88 1.90 -10.40
N LYS A 224 -13.99 2.53 -11.16
CA LYS A 224 -13.18 1.86 -12.18
C LYS A 224 -11.72 2.12 -11.93
N PHE A 225 -10.92 1.06 -12.02
CA PHE A 225 -9.48 1.20 -12.06
C PHE A 225 -9.04 1.82 -13.38
N THR A 226 -8.11 2.76 -13.32
CA THR A 226 -7.49 3.38 -14.49
C THR A 226 -5.98 3.47 -14.27
N SER A 227 -5.20 2.94 -15.21
CA SER A 227 -3.74 3.06 -15.19
C SER A 227 -3.32 4.39 -15.83
N LEU A 228 -2.56 5.17 -15.09
CA LEU A 228 -2.20 6.53 -15.51
C LEU A 228 -1.42 6.58 -16.84
N PRO A 229 -0.42 5.72 -17.13
CA PRO A 229 0.28 5.73 -18.41
C PRO A 229 -0.54 5.19 -19.59
N ALA A 230 -1.68 4.54 -19.32
CA ALA A 230 -2.66 4.22 -20.37
C ALA A 230 -3.54 5.42 -20.68
N LEU A 231 -3.94 6.16 -19.64
CA LEU A 231 -4.80 7.35 -19.75
C LEU A 231 -4.06 8.55 -20.36
N VAL A 232 -2.79 8.76 -19.97
CA VAL A 232 -1.91 9.84 -20.47
C VAL A 232 -0.65 9.23 -21.08
N PRO A 233 -0.71 8.76 -22.34
CA PRO A 233 0.41 8.03 -22.97
C PRO A 233 1.71 8.83 -23.06
N GLU A 234 1.64 10.16 -23.08
CA GLU A 234 2.78 11.06 -23.14
C GLU A 234 3.66 11.00 -21.87
N LEU A 235 3.10 10.49 -20.75
CA LEU A 235 3.84 10.27 -19.52
C LEU A 235 4.75 9.05 -19.52
N ARG A 236 4.64 8.14 -20.49
CA ARG A 236 5.30 6.82 -20.48
C ARG A 236 6.80 6.87 -20.27
N ASP A 237 7.47 7.92 -20.78
CA ASP A 237 8.91 8.11 -20.61
C ASP A 237 9.31 8.65 -19.22
N LYS A 238 8.35 9.05 -18.39
CA LYS A 238 8.53 9.54 -17.01
C LYS A 238 7.55 8.91 -16.03
N CYS A 239 7.03 7.73 -16.33
CA CYS A 239 6.13 7.00 -15.45
C CYS A 239 6.71 5.63 -15.07
N ILE A 240 6.66 5.34 -13.78
CA ILE A 240 6.99 4.03 -13.24
C ILE A 240 5.73 3.46 -12.59
N VAL A 241 5.27 2.32 -13.09
CA VAL A 241 4.16 1.56 -12.49
C VAL A 241 4.75 0.51 -11.57
N VAL A 242 4.24 0.47 -10.35
CA VAL A 242 4.51 -0.61 -9.39
C VAL A 242 3.26 -1.47 -9.24
N ASN A 243 3.44 -2.77 -9.30
CA ASN A 243 2.37 -3.73 -9.12
C ASN A 243 2.92 -5.07 -8.58
N GLY A 244 2.09 -6.09 -8.40
CA GLY A 244 2.50 -7.40 -7.92
C GLY A 244 1.35 -8.36 -7.71
N VAL A 245 1.68 -9.57 -7.29
CA VAL A 245 0.69 -10.64 -7.06
C VAL A 245 0.09 -10.63 -5.66
N ALA A 246 0.63 -9.82 -4.74
CA ALA A 246 0.38 -9.91 -3.32
C ALA A 246 -1.10 -9.75 -2.92
N LYS A 247 -1.82 -8.83 -3.58
CA LYS A 247 -3.19 -8.47 -3.20
C LYS A 247 -4.23 -9.16 -4.07
N THR A 248 -4.07 -9.05 -5.38
CA THR A 248 -4.98 -9.66 -6.37
C THR A 248 -5.10 -11.17 -6.19
N TYR A 249 -4.00 -11.86 -5.91
CA TYR A 249 -3.96 -13.33 -5.87
C TYR A 249 -3.74 -13.91 -4.46
N ALA A 250 -3.92 -13.11 -3.40
CA ALA A 250 -3.67 -13.53 -2.02
C ALA A 250 -2.27 -14.16 -1.83
N MET A 251 -1.24 -13.51 -2.34
CA MET A 251 0.13 -14.00 -2.41
C MET A 251 1.12 -13.13 -1.62
N THR A 252 0.72 -12.57 -0.50
CA THR A 252 1.60 -11.67 0.28
C THR A 252 2.89 -12.33 0.73
N GLY A 253 2.84 -13.61 1.13
CA GLY A 253 3.98 -14.40 1.58
C GLY A 253 4.94 -14.84 0.47
N TRP A 254 4.50 -14.84 -0.80
CA TRP A 254 5.31 -15.29 -1.94
C TRP A 254 6.36 -14.26 -2.38
N ARG A 255 6.18 -12.99 -2.01
CA ARG A 255 7.14 -11.92 -2.24
C ARG A 255 7.48 -11.70 -3.72
N VAL A 256 6.47 -11.53 -4.57
CA VAL A 256 6.65 -11.16 -5.98
C VAL A 256 5.90 -9.89 -6.32
N GLY A 257 6.62 -8.92 -6.84
CA GLY A 257 6.12 -7.68 -7.42
C GLY A 257 6.97 -7.28 -8.61
N TRP A 258 6.69 -6.14 -9.20
CA TRP A 258 7.46 -5.65 -10.35
C TRP A 258 7.35 -4.14 -10.53
N ILE A 259 8.30 -3.63 -11.29
CA ILE A 259 8.30 -2.29 -11.87
C ILE A 259 8.02 -2.43 -13.37
N VAL A 260 7.21 -1.54 -13.91
CA VAL A 260 7.11 -1.27 -15.34
C VAL A 260 7.51 0.18 -15.58
N GLY A 261 8.47 0.44 -16.47
CA GLY A 261 8.95 1.79 -16.72
C GLY A 261 9.90 1.91 -17.90
N PRO A 262 10.52 3.09 -18.10
CA PRO A 262 11.51 3.31 -19.16
C PRO A 262 12.67 2.30 -19.06
N LYS A 263 13.16 1.85 -20.21
CA LYS A 263 14.19 0.79 -20.30
C LYS A 263 15.50 1.12 -19.58
N ASP A 264 15.91 2.37 -19.60
CA ASP A 264 17.13 2.86 -18.93
C ASP A 264 16.96 2.83 -17.40
N VAL A 265 15.81 3.24 -16.86
CA VAL A 265 15.48 3.18 -15.45
C VAL A 265 15.38 1.74 -14.98
N VAL A 266 14.68 0.89 -15.72
CA VAL A 266 14.56 -0.55 -15.42
C VAL A 266 15.93 -1.22 -15.43
N LYS A 267 16.82 -0.84 -16.36
CA LYS A 267 18.21 -1.33 -16.39
C LYS A 267 19.00 -0.88 -15.16
N ALA A 268 18.87 0.39 -14.76
CA ALA A 268 19.55 0.92 -13.56
C ALA A 268 19.05 0.22 -12.28
N ALA A 269 17.73 0.06 -12.11
CA ALA A 269 17.14 -0.67 -11.01
C ALA A 269 17.57 -2.16 -11.00
N THR A 270 17.65 -2.81 -12.18
CA THR A 270 18.16 -4.20 -12.29
C THR A 270 19.61 -4.30 -11.85
N ASN A 271 20.45 -3.32 -12.17
CA ASN A 271 21.84 -3.29 -11.68
C ASN A 271 21.88 -3.18 -10.14
N LEU A 272 21.07 -2.31 -9.56
CA LEU A 272 20.93 -2.19 -8.11
C LEU A 272 20.50 -3.54 -7.50
N GLN A 273 19.41 -4.15 -8.02
CA GLN A 273 18.90 -5.43 -7.54
C GLN A 273 19.96 -6.54 -7.63
N SER A 274 20.75 -6.57 -8.71
CA SER A 274 21.78 -7.60 -8.89
C SER A 274 22.85 -7.61 -7.79
N HIS A 275 23.11 -6.44 -7.18
CA HIS A 275 24.04 -6.30 -6.07
C HIS A 275 23.38 -6.32 -4.68
N ALA A 276 22.08 -6.03 -4.60
CA ALA A 276 21.35 -6.01 -3.33
C ALA A 276 20.78 -7.38 -2.95
N THR A 277 20.05 -8.03 -3.86
CA THR A 277 19.29 -9.26 -3.57
C THR A 277 19.45 -10.36 -4.63
N SER A 278 20.01 -10.05 -5.80
CA SER A 278 20.00 -10.92 -6.98
C SER A 278 18.57 -11.20 -7.46
N ASN A 279 18.32 -12.33 -8.15
CA ASN A 279 16.98 -12.68 -8.64
C ASN A 279 16.01 -13.03 -7.50
N VAL A 280 14.73 -12.77 -7.73
CA VAL A 280 13.63 -13.27 -6.88
C VAL A 280 13.62 -14.80 -6.88
N SER A 281 13.14 -15.43 -5.81
CA SER A 281 12.97 -16.89 -5.74
C SER A 281 12.31 -17.43 -7.00
N ASN A 282 12.97 -18.37 -7.68
CA ASN A 282 12.46 -18.93 -8.94
C ASN A 282 11.13 -19.67 -8.76
N VAL A 283 10.95 -20.37 -7.64
CA VAL A 283 9.68 -21.02 -7.28
C VAL A 283 8.56 -20.00 -7.15
N ALA A 284 8.83 -18.89 -6.48
CA ALA A 284 7.86 -17.80 -6.34
C ALA A 284 7.56 -17.13 -7.70
N GLN A 285 8.56 -16.99 -8.58
CA GLN A 285 8.35 -16.45 -9.91
C GLN A 285 7.49 -17.37 -10.79
N VAL A 286 7.65 -18.70 -10.69
CA VAL A 286 6.79 -19.67 -11.39
C VAL A 286 5.36 -19.62 -10.87
N ALA A 287 5.18 -19.50 -9.55
CA ALA A 287 3.86 -19.28 -8.96
C ALA A 287 3.22 -17.96 -9.46
N ALA A 288 3.99 -16.89 -9.53
CA ALA A 288 3.53 -15.60 -10.05
C ALA A 288 3.18 -15.68 -11.55
N LEU A 289 3.94 -16.45 -12.34
CA LEU A 289 3.64 -16.73 -13.76
C LEU A 289 2.27 -17.41 -13.90
N ALA A 290 2.01 -18.44 -13.09
CA ALA A 290 0.71 -19.11 -13.06
C ALA A 290 -0.42 -18.14 -12.67
N ALA A 291 -0.19 -17.29 -11.66
CA ALA A 291 -1.14 -16.29 -11.19
C ALA A 291 -1.53 -15.30 -12.30
N VAL A 292 -0.56 -14.63 -12.93
CA VAL A 292 -0.83 -13.57 -13.93
C VAL A 292 -1.35 -14.10 -15.27
N SER A 293 -1.12 -15.39 -15.54
CA SER A 293 -1.58 -16.08 -16.76
C SER A 293 -2.91 -16.83 -16.54
N GLY A 294 -3.33 -17.02 -15.30
CA GLY A 294 -4.51 -17.81 -14.94
C GLY A 294 -5.83 -17.05 -14.99
N SER A 295 -6.90 -17.73 -14.58
CA SER A 295 -8.23 -17.15 -14.43
C SER A 295 -8.28 -16.14 -13.27
N LEU A 296 -9.16 -15.15 -13.40
CA LEU A 296 -9.51 -14.18 -12.33
C LEU A 296 -10.74 -14.61 -11.52
N ASP A 297 -11.23 -15.85 -11.65
CA ASP A 297 -12.45 -16.30 -10.95
C ASP A 297 -12.29 -16.23 -9.43
N ALA A 298 -11.18 -16.75 -8.88
CA ALA A 298 -10.89 -16.65 -7.45
C ALA A 298 -10.75 -15.18 -6.97
N VAL A 299 -10.24 -14.30 -7.84
CA VAL A 299 -10.16 -12.85 -7.56
C VAL A 299 -11.57 -12.23 -7.49
N ALA A 300 -12.46 -12.63 -8.39
CA ALA A 300 -13.84 -12.16 -8.41
C ALA A 300 -14.62 -12.62 -7.15
N GLU A 301 -14.42 -13.87 -6.71
CA GLU A 301 -15.00 -14.39 -5.47
C GLU A 301 -14.51 -13.61 -4.24
N MET A 302 -13.20 -13.41 -4.13
CA MET A 302 -12.58 -12.63 -3.06
C MET A 302 -13.07 -11.17 -3.06
N ARG A 303 -13.16 -10.53 -4.22
CA ARG A 303 -13.70 -9.17 -4.37
C ARG A 303 -15.15 -9.09 -3.89
N THR A 304 -15.97 -10.07 -4.22
CA THR A 304 -17.38 -10.14 -3.76
C THR A 304 -17.48 -10.21 -2.25
N ALA A 305 -16.63 -11.01 -1.61
CA ALA A 305 -16.59 -11.08 -0.14
C ALA A 305 -16.13 -9.76 0.48
N PHE A 306 -15.09 -9.12 -0.08
CA PHE A 306 -14.63 -7.81 0.39
C PHE A 306 -15.68 -6.72 0.22
N ASP A 307 -16.43 -6.71 -0.89
CA ASP A 307 -17.50 -5.72 -1.10
C ASP A 307 -18.60 -5.85 -0.05
N ARG A 308 -19.06 -7.06 0.26
CA ARG A 308 -20.02 -7.32 1.35
C ARG A 308 -19.50 -6.83 2.70
N ARG A 309 -18.25 -7.15 3.04
CA ARG A 309 -17.60 -6.72 4.29
C ARG A 309 -17.43 -5.21 4.36
N ARG A 310 -17.05 -4.57 3.24
CA ARG A 310 -16.95 -3.13 3.07
C ARG A 310 -18.26 -2.44 3.47
N GLN A 311 -19.37 -2.86 2.89
CA GLN A 311 -20.69 -2.29 3.18
C GLN A 311 -21.07 -2.49 4.65
N THR A 312 -20.77 -3.66 5.21
CA THR A 312 -21.05 -3.96 6.63
C THR A 312 -20.26 -3.07 7.56
N ILE A 313 -18.94 -2.98 7.38
CA ILE A 313 -18.07 -2.20 8.29
C ILE A 313 -18.36 -0.72 8.23
N VAL A 314 -18.59 -0.16 7.02
CA VAL A 314 -18.89 1.27 6.84
C VAL A 314 -20.21 1.64 7.52
N ARG A 315 -21.26 0.86 7.31
CA ARG A 315 -22.54 1.07 7.98
C ARG A 315 -22.38 1.06 9.50
N MET A 316 -21.75 0.03 10.06
CA MET A 316 -21.57 -0.11 11.51
C MET A 316 -20.69 1.00 12.12
N LEU A 317 -19.64 1.45 11.42
CA LEU A 317 -18.79 2.53 11.90
C LEU A 317 -19.54 3.88 11.91
N ASN A 318 -20.38 4.15 10.92
CA ASN A 318 -21.18 5.37 10.85
C ASN A 318 -22.37 5.41 11.83
N GLU A 319 -22.66 4.31 12.53
CA GLU A 319 -23.60 4.27 13.66
C GLU A 319 -22.96 4.77 14.97
N ILE A 320 -21.65 5.06 14.99
CA ILE A 320 -20.94 5.55 16.18
C ILE A 320 -20.95 7.09 16.18
N ASP A 321 -21.50 7.70 17.22
CA ASP A 321 -21.47 9.16 17.36
C ASP A 321 -20.03 9.69 17.40
N GLY A 322 -19.74 10.68 16.56
CA GLY A 322 -18.40 11.27 16.44
C GLY A 322 -17.45 10.54 15.50
N VAL A 323 -17.92 9.51 14.81
CA VAL A 323 -17.19 8.79 13.74
C VAL A 323 -17.80 9.12 12.39
N LEU A 324 -16.96 9.40 11.40
CA LEU A 324 -17.37 9.57 10.00
C LEU A 324 -16.49 8.70 9.10
N CYS A 325 -17.05 7.69 8.49
CA CYS A 325 -16.38 6.78 7.58
C CYS A 325 -16.91 6.96 6.15
N PRO A 326 -16.20 7.68 5.27
CA PRO A 326 -16.50 7.63 3.85
C PRO A 326 -16.43 6.22 3.31
N GLU A 327 -17.29 5.91 2.35
CA GLU A 327 -17.32 4.58 1.73
C GLU A 327 -16.09 4.38 0.85
N PRO A 328 -15.21 3.39 1.14
CA PRO A 328 -14.06 3.12 0.28
C PRO A 328 -14.52 2.50 -1.05
N GLU A 329 -13.90 2.91 -2.13
CA GLU A 329 -14.23 2.45 -3.48
C GLU A 329 -13.26 1.35 -3.96
N GLY A 330 -12.18 1.09 -3.20
CA GLY A 330 -11.19 0.06 -3.53
C GLY A 330 -10.39 -0.46 -2.33
N ALA A 331 -9.42 -1.33 -2.59
CA ALA A 331 -8.60 -2.02 -1.61
C ALA A 331 -9.47 -2.85 -0.61
N PHE A 332 -9.06 -2.94 0.66
CA PHE A 332 -9.82 -3.61 1.72
C PHE A 332 -9.64 -2.90 3.08
N TYR A 333 -9.70 -1.56 3.05
CA TYR A 333 -9.54 -0.73 4.25
C TYR A 333 -10.69 0.26 4.39
N ALA A 334 -11.18 0.42 5.62
CA ALA A 334 -11.98 1.55 6.06
C ALA A 334 -11.08 2.54 6.80
N TYR A 335 -11.30 3.84 6.57
CA TYR A 335 -10.49 4.90 7.17
C TYR A 335 -11.36 5.98 7.80
N PRO A 336 -12.05 5.66 8.92
CA PRO A 336 -12.93 6.60 9.59
C PRO A 336 -12.16 7.75 10.25
N SER A 337 -12.72 8.95 10.14
CA SER A 337 -12.43 10.09 11.01
C SER A 337 -12.99 9.79 12.41
N VAL A 338 -12.15 9.96 13.43
CA VAL A 338 -12.50 9.83 14.85
C VAL A 338 -12.31 11.14 15.61
N LYS A 339 -12.18 12.24 14.88
CA LYS A 339 -11.96 13.59 15.43
C LYS A 339 -13.05 13.98 16.45
N GLY A 340 -14.29 13.53 16.24
CA GLY A 340 -15.41 13.77 17.15
C GLY A 340 -15.34 13.01 18.48
N LEU A 341 -14.37 12.11 18.66
CA LEU A 341 -14.15 11.33 19.88
C LEU A 341 -12.94 11.84 20.68
N LEU A 342 -12.02 12.58 20.03
CA LEU A 342 -10.81 13.06 20.69
C LEU A 342 -11.15 14.13 21.73
N GLY A 343 -10.53 14.04 22.92
CA GLY A 343 -10.81 14.90 24.05
C GLY A 343 -12.03 14.51 24.88
N LYS A 344 -12.87 13.59 24.41
CA LYS A 344 -13.99 13.04 25.20
C LYS A 344 -13.53 12.02 26.22
N GLU A 345 -14.25 11.92 27.32
CA GLU A 345 -13.98 10.92 28.33
C GLU A 345 -14.62 9.58 27.97
N ILE A 346 -13.81 8.53 27.93
CA ILE A 346 -14.19 7.14 27.67
C ILE A 346 -13.59 6.29 28.77
N ARG A 347 -14.44 5.72 29.64
CA ARG A 347 -14.01 4.90 30.82
C ARG A 347 -12.95 5.60 31.69
N GLY A 348 -13.13 6.91 31.96
CA GLY A 348 -12.21 7.69 32.80
C GLY A 348 -10.90 8.10 32.13
N LYS A 349 -10.72 7.84 30.83
CA LYS A 349 -9.57 8.26 30.03
C LYS A 349 -10.02 9.27 28.96
N ARG A 350 -9.18 10.27 28.66
CA ARG A 350 -9.45 11.31 27.65
C ARG A 350 -8.38 11.27 26.53
N PRO A 351 -8.51 10.39 25.52
CA PRO A 351 -7.54 10.31 24.43
C PRO A 351 -7.50 11.62 23.64
N GLN A 352 -6.30 12.19 23.49
CA GLN A 352 -6.06 13.46 22.77
C GLN A 352 -5.60 13.21 21.31
N SER A 353 -5.25 11.97 20.96
CA SER A 353 -4.74 11.58 19.66
C SER A 353 -5.34 10.24 19.22
N SER A 354 -5.25 9.94 17.91
CA SER A 354 -5.65 8.62 17.41
C SER A 354 -4.78 7.50 17.96
N VAL A 355 -3.52 7.79 18.32
CA VAL A 355 -2.61 6.83 18.96
C VAL A 355 -3.14 6.44 20.34
N GLU A 356 -3.52 7.43 21.16
CA GLU A 356 -4.09 7.19 22.49
C GLU A 356 -5.44 6.47 22.39
N LEU A 357 -6.29 6.86 21.43
CA LEU A 357 -7.57 6.22 21.21
C LEU A 357 -7.41 4.76 20.76
N ALA A 358 -6.47 4.47 19.85
CA ALA A 358 -6.18 3.11 19.42
C ALA A 358 -5.64 2.23 20.56
N ALA A 359 -4.81 2.80 21.45
CA ALA A 359 -4.36 2.11 22.65
C ALA A 359 -5.51 1.80 23.62
N LEU A 360 -6.39 2.78 23.87
CA LEU A 360 -7.59 2.60 24.67
C LEU A 360 -8.50 1.51 24.13
N ILE A 361 -8.77 1.53 22.83
CA ILE A 361 -9.56 0.52 22.12
C ILE A 361 -8.97 -0.88 22.32
N LEU A 362 -7.66 -1.04 22.16
CA LEU A 362 -6.99 -2.33 22.34
C LEU A 362 -7.09 -2.83 23.78
N ASP A 363 -6.94 -1.94 24.76
CA ASP A 363 -6.94 -2.32 26.17
C ASP A 363 -8.35 -2.66 26.68
N GLU A 364 -9.37 -1.89 26.27
CA GLU A 364 -10.73 -1.96 26.83
C GLU A 364 -11.73 -2.75 25.97
N ALA A 365 -11.53 -2.80 24.65
CA ALA A 365 -12.40 -3.53 23.73
C ALA A 365 -11.73 -4.76 23.10
N GLU A 366 -10.43 -4.97 23.33
CA GLU A 366 -9.66 -6.05 22.72
C GLU A 366 -9.74 -6.06 21.18
N VAL A 367 -9.71 -4.85 20.61
CA VAL A 367 -9.71 -4.63 19.16
C VAL A 367 -8.43 -3.86 18.78
N ALA A 368 -7.65 -4.39 17.83
CA ALA A 368 -6.44 -3.76 17.35
C ALA A 368 -6.71 -3.01 16.05
N VAL A 369 -6.51 -1.68 16.06
CA VAL A 369 -6.67 -0.78 14.91
C VAL A 369 -5.39 0.04 14.71
N VAL A 370 -5.14 0.57 13.51
CA VAL A 370 -3.94 1.36 13.24
C VAL A 370 -4.28 2.84 13.28
N PRO A 371 -3.58 3.65 14.10
CA PRO A 371 -3.83 5.09 14.20
C PRO A 371 -3.40 5.84 12.93
N GLY A 372 -4.11 6.92 12.62
CA GLY A 372 -3.94 7.73 11.43
C GLY A 372 -2.59 8.43 11.33
N GLU A 373 -1.93 8.70 12.46
CA GLU A 373 -0.57 9.26 12.53
C GLU A 373 0.43 8.40 11.73
N ALA A 374 0.24 7.08 11.70
CA ALA A 374 1.05 6.16 10.90
C ALA A 374 0.97 6.44 9.38
N PHE A 375 -0.10 7.06 8.94
CA PHE A 375 -0.39 7.38 7.55
C PHE A 375 -0.28 8.89 7.24
N GLY A 376 0.32 9.66 8.16
CA GLY A 376 0.54 11.09 8.03
C GLY A 376 -0.67 11.98 8.36
N THR A 377 -1.76 11.42 8.86
CA THR A 377 -3.00 12.16 9.16
C THR A 377 -3.55 11.81 10.54
N PRO A 378 -3.32 12.66 11.57
CA PRO A 378 -3.93 12.50 12.90
C PRO A 378 -5.47 12.61 12.84
N GLY A 379 -6.15 11.95 13.78
CA GLY A 379 -7.62 12.03 13.92
C GLY A 379 -8.37 10.97 13.12
N TYR A 380 -7.66 9.92 12.66
CA TYR A 380 -8.23 8.81 11.91
C TYR A 380 -7.78 7.46 12.45
N LEU A 381 -8.49 6.41 12.06
CA LEU A 381 -8.09 5.02 12.29
C LEU A 381 -8.14 4.26 10.96
N ARG A 382 -7.22 3.31 10.75
CA ARG A 382 -7.37 2.34 9.64
C ARG A 382 -7.85 1.00 10.19
N LEU A 383 -8.91 0.48 9.59
CA LEU A 383 -9.44 -0.85 9.82
C LEU A 383 -9.39 -1.65 8.51
N SER A 384 -8.65 -2.75 8.48
CA SER A 384 -8.72 -3.71 7.37
C SER A 384 -9.97 -4.57 7.53
N TYR A 385 -10.77 -4.71 6.46
CA TYR A 385 -11.88 -5.67 6.45
C TYR A 385 -11.52 -7.00 5.76
N ALA A 386 -10.23 -7.26 5.59
CA ALA A 386 -9.71 -8.56 5.18
C ALA A 386 -9.61 -9.51 6.39
N LEU A 387 -10.77 -9.90 6.94
CA LEU A 387 -10.93 -10.86 8.03
C LEU A 387 -12.33 -11.49 7.94
N GLY A 388 -12.56 -12.60 8.66
CA GLY A 388 -13.83 -13.30 8.64
C GLY A 388 -15.03 -12.42 9.01
N ASP A 389 -16.19 -12.68 8.41
CA ASP A 389 -17.40 -11.87 8.60
C ASP A 389 -17.84 -11.82 10.09
N GLU A 390 -17.69 -12.92 10.83
CA GLU A 390 -18.03 -13.00 12.26
C GLU A 390 -17.09 -12.12 13.10
N ASP A 391 -15.78 -12.21 12.88
CA ASP A 391 -14.78 -11.40 13.56
C ASP A 391 -14.95 -9.90 13.22
N LEU A 392 -15.31 -9.59 11.98
CA LEU A 392 -15.58 -8.22 11.56
C LEU A 392 -16.75 -7.61 12.35
N VAL A 393 -17.89 -8.30 12.37
CA VAL A 393 -19.09 -7.84 13.07
C VAL A 393 -18.86 -7.74 14.58
N GLU A 394 -18.27 -8.77 15.18
CA GLU A 394 -17.95 -8.78 16.62
C GLU A 394 -16.96 -7.65 16.97
N GLY A 395 -15.89 -7.48 16.21
CA GLY A 395 -14.89 -6.44 16.47
C GLY A 395 -15.47 -5.04 16.40
N VAL A 396 -16.28 -4.74 15.37
CA VAL A 396 -16.93 -3.42 15.27
C VAL A 396 -18.00 -3.24 16.34
N SER A 397 -18.72 -4.29 16.72
CA SER A 397 -19.69 -4.24 17.84
C SER A 397 -19.02 -3.90 19.17
N ARG A 398 -17.81 -4.40 19.42
CA ARG A 398 -17.00 -4.01 20.60
C ARG A 398 -16.61 -2.55 20.55
N LEU A 399 -16.23 -2.04 19.37
CA LEU A 399 -15.96 -0.60 19.17
C LEU A 399 -17.20 0.24 19.46
N GLN A 400 -18.36 -0.11 18.90
CA GLN A 400 -19.62 0.57 19.13
C GLN A 400 -19.95 0.67 20.64
N LYS A 401 -19.85 -0.45 21.37
CA LYS A 401 -20.10 -0.49 22.82
C LYS A 401 -19.16 0.41 23.62
N LEU A 402 -17.85 0.37 23.31
CA LEU A 402 -16.87 1.18 24.01
C LEU A 402 -17.05 2.67 23.72
N LEU A 403 -17.21 3.02 22.45
CA LEU A 403 -17.25 4.41 22.00
C LEU A 403 -18.59 5.10 22.29
N ALA A 404 -19.67 4.34 22.48
CA ALA A 404 -20.96 4.86 22.98
C ALA A 404 -20.87 5.40 24.43
N GLU A 405 -19.81 5.05 25.17
CA GLU A 405 -19.57 5.59 26.53
C GLU A 405 -18.89 6.98 26.52
N ALA A 406 -18.58 7.52 25.32
CA ALA A 406 -17.89 8.82 25.19
C ALA A 406 -18.76 9.97 25.72
N ARG A 407 -18.17 10.81 26.59
CA ARG A 407 -18.82 11.97 27.23
C ARG A 407 -17.92 13.20 27.11
N ASP A 408 -18.53 14.39 27.14
CA ASP A 408 -17.80 15.68 27.08
C ASP A 408 -16.95 15.93 28.33
#